data_12081aa80226282758d8c6c10bcccb4d
#
_entry.id   12081aa80226282758d8c6c10bcccb4d
#
_cell.length_a   1.000
_cell.length_b   1.000
_cell.length_c   1.000
_cell.angle_alpha   90.00
_cell.angle_beta   90.00
_cell.angle_gamma   90.00
#
_symmetry.space_group_name_H-M   'P 1'
#
loop_
_entity.id
_entity.type
_entity.pdbx_description
1 polymer ?
#
loop_
_entity_poly.entity_id
_entity_poly.type
_entity_poly.pdbx_seq_one_letter_code
_entity_poly.pdbx_strand_id
1 'polypeptide(L)'
;MYGLTLFANVVEHQVFLLMYSRAALKYGLRTLTWALMKNHHHFVLKLTEGGLSEAMRELHGGYSRWRHEIYGQTGMGHLVRHGFFARELTDADAVVQTCVYVDLNPAAKRKSCGPRRADWCGYAATLGLNHPRPFHSPSALLELLSAKPAEARKMYRQLVEKEHAYRRSLRQTT
;
A
#
# COMPACT_ATOMS: atom_id res chain seq x y z
N MET A 1 -10.50 18.99 -7.60
CA MET A 1 -11.14 17.90 -8.35
C MET A 1 -11.44 16.78 -7.36
N TYR A 2 -12.68 16.58 -6.98
CA TYR A 2 -13.08 15.54 -6.02
C TYR A 2 -12.85 14.18 -6.69
N GLY A 3 -11.89 13.41 -6.13
CA GLY A 3 -11.45 12.15 -6.70
C GLY A 3 -12.55 11.09 -6.72
N LEU A 4 -12.75 10.48 -7.86
CA LEU A 4 -13.56 9.29 -8.03
C LEU A 4 -13.24 8.26 -6.93
N THR A 5 -14.25 7.70 -6.30
CA THR A 5 -14.08 6.60 -5.34
C THR A 5 -13.52 5.39 -6.10
N LEU A 6 -12.28 5.01 -5.78
CA LEU A 6 -11.63 3.85 -6.39
C LEU A 6 -12.11 2.56 -5.72
N PHE A 7 -12.35 2.60 -4.41
CA PHE A 7 -12.83 1.47 -3.63
C PHE A 7 -14.05 1.87 -2.81
N ALA A 8 -15.25 1.45 -3.21
CA ALA A 8 -16.50 1.74 -2.54
C ALA A 8 -16.84 0.72 -1.44
N ASN A 9 -16.38 -0.52 -1.58
CA ASN A 9 -16.70 -1.63 -0.68
C ASN A 9 -15.53 -2.64 -0.55
N VAL A 10 -15.72 -3.62 0.33
CA VAL A 10 -14.72 -4.66 0.65
C VAL A 10 -14.37 -5.51 -0.59
N VAL A 11 -15.35 -5.84 -1.42
CA VAL A 11 -15.14 -6.66 -2.63
C VAL A 11 -14.20 -5.97 -3.61
N GLU A 12 -14.37 -4.68 -3.82
CA GLU A 12 -13.51 -3.88 -4.69
C GLU A 12 -12.05 -3.86 -4.21
N HIS A 13 -11.82 -3.72 -2.89
CA HIS A 13 -10.48 -3.85 -2.33
C HIS A 13 -9.87 -5.23 -2.56
N GLN A 14 -10.65 -6.29 -2.34
CA GLN A 14 -10.19 -7.67 -2.50
C GLN A 14 -9.85 -7.99 -3.96
N VAL A 15 -10.71 -7.61 -4.90
CA VAL A 15 -10.47 -7.83 -6.34
C VAL A 15 -9.24 -7.07 -6.81
N PHE A 16 -9.09 -5.81 -6.39
CA PHE A 16 -7.90 -5.02 -6.71
C PHE A 16 -6.62 -5.70 -6.22
N LEU A 17 -6.60 -6.16 -4.96
CA LEU A 17 -5.43 -6.86 -4.39
C LEU A 17 -5.17 -8.21 -5.04
N LEU A 18 -6.21 -8.92 -5.49
CA LEU A 18 -6.05 -10.16 -6.26
C LEU A 18 -5.40 -9.88 -7.61
N MET A 19 -5.87 -8.86 -8.33
CA MET A 19 -5.28 -8.45 -9.62
C MET A 19 -3.85 -7.94 -9.43
N TYR A 20 -3.61 -7.15 -8.39
CA TYR A 20 -2.27 -6.70 -8.05
C TYR A 20 -1.33 -7.88 -7.72
N SER A 21 -1.81 -8.87 -6.96
CA SER A 21 -1.02 -10.08 -6.64
C SER A 21 -0.57 -10.81 -7.91
N ARG A 22 -1.47 -10.97 -8.89
CA ARG A 22 -1.15 -11.60 -10.17
C ARG A 22 -0.10 -10.80 -10.95
N ALA A 23 -0.30 -9.48 -11.06
CA ALA A 23 0.66 -8.60 -11.73
C ALA A 23 2.02 -8.59 -11.02
N ALA A 24 2.04 -8.46 -9.69
CA ALA A 24 3.26 -8.45 -8.91
C ALA A 24 4.07 -9.74 -9.08
N LEU A 25 3.43 -10.91 -9.04
CA LEU A 25 4.09 -12.19 -9.26
C LEU A 25 4.60 -12.33 -10.71
N LYS A 26 3.80 -11.94 -11.69
CA LYS A 26 4.15 -12.02 -13.11
C LYS A 26 5.35 -11.16 -13.49
N TYR A 27 5.47 -9.97 -12.90
CA TYR A 27 6.49 -8.99 -13.21
C TYR A 27 7.59 -8.87 -12.13
N GLY A 28 7.67 -9.81 -11.19
CA GLY A 28 8.74 -9.86 -10.18
C GLY A 28 8.74 -8.69 -9.20
N LEU A 29 7.59 -8.07 -8.91
CA LEU A 29 7.52 -6.93 -7.99
C LEU A 29 7.53 -7.42 -6.53
N ARG A 30 8.53 -7.04 -5.76
CA ARG A 30 8.59 -7.33 -4.32
C ARG A 30 8.04 -6.15 -3.53
N THR A 31 6.86 -6.28 -2.97
CA THR A 31 6.20 -5.23 -2.21
C THR A 31 6.67 -5.22 -0.76
N LEU A 32 7.28 -4.12 -0.33
CA LEU A 32 7.77 -3.90 1.03
C LEU A 32 6.63 -3.52 1.97
N THR A 33 5.77 -2.63 1.53
CA THR A 33 4.48 -2.31 2.16
C THR A 33 3.49 -1.73 1.16
N TRP A 34 2.22 -1.62 1.58
CA TRP A 34 1.12 -1.17 0.74
C TRP A 34 -0.02 -0.59 1.57
N ALA A 35 -0.79 0.30 0.97
CA ALA A 35 -2.03 0.80 1.56
C ALA A 35 -3.06 1.13 0.47
N LEU A 36 -4.31 0.74 0.70
CA LEU A 36 -5.46 1.13 -0.12
C LEU A 36 -6.30 2.17 0.62
N MET A 37 -6.53 3.27 -0.07
CA MET A 37 -7.33 4.40 0.40
C MET A 37 -8.59 4.51 -0.46
N LYS A 38 -9.64 5.14 0.00
CA LYS A 38 -10.91 5.24 -0.74
C LYS A 38 -10.77 5.62 -2.22
N ASN A 39 -9.81 6.47 -2.57
CA ASN A 39 -9.66 7.06 -3.91
C ASN A 39 -8.26 6.92 -4.53
N HIS A 40 -7.33 6.26 -3.86
CA HIS A 40 -5.97 6.00 -4.34
C HIS A 40 -5.34 4.82 -3.58
N HIS A 41 -4.17 4.41 -4.02
CA HIS A 41 -3.38 3.36 -3.40
C HIS A 41 -1.91 3.75 -3.35
N HIS A 42 -1.17 3.12 -2.44
CA HIS A 42 0.27 3.25 -2.32
C HIS A 42 0.92 1.87 -2.28
N PHE A 43 2.04 1.74 -2.98
CA PHE A 43 2.92 0.59 -2.87
C PHE A 43 4.35 1.10 -2.73
N VAL A 44 5.12 0.50 -1.82
CA VAL A 44 6.58 0.64 -1.78
C VAL A 44 7.16 -0.68 -2.27
N LEU A 45 7.96 -0.61 -3.33
CA LEU A 45 8.40 -1.76 -4.09
C LEU A 45 9.93 -1.84 -4.12
N LYS A 46 10.45 -3.07 -4.10
CA LYS A 46 11.80 -3.37 -4.54
C LYS A 46 11.69 -4.02 -5.93
N LEU A 47 12.26 -3.38 -6.91
CA LEU A 47 12.34 -3.89 -8.28
C LEU A 47 13.67 -4.65 -8.43
N THR A 48 13.61 -5.86 -8.98
CA THR A 48 14.80 -6.63 -9.35
C THR A 48 15.08 -6.52 -10.84
N GLU A 49 14.03 -6.33 -11.61
CA GLU A 49 14.04 -6.15 -13.06
C GLU A 49 13.01 -5.08 -13.43
N GLY A 50 12.87 -4.74 -14.70
CA GLY A 50 11.82 -3.83 -15.18
C GLY A 50 10.41 -4.42 -14.99
N GLY A 51 9.42 -3.81 -15.65
CA GLY A 51 8.05 -4.35 -15.68
C GLY A 51 7.04 -3.62 -14.78
N LEU A 52 7.47 -2.57 -14.05
CA LEU A 52 6.54 -1.77 -13.23
C LEU A 52 5.42 -1.14 -14.08
N SER A 53 5.76 -0.56 -15.22
CA SER A 53 4.79 0.09 -16.11
C SER A 53 3.78 -0.91 -16.67
N GLU A 54 4.24 -2.09 -17.06
CA GLU A 54 3.41 -3.18 -17.55
C GLU A 54 2.48 -3.72 -16.47
N ALA A 55 3.02 -3.94 -15.27
CA ALA A 55 2.25 -4.39 -14.11
C ALA A 55 1.14 -3.40 -13.75
N MET A 56 1.44 -2.11 -13.69
CA MET A 56 0.46 -1.07 -13.38
C MET A 56 -0.58 -0.90 -14.49
N ARG A 57 -0.19 -1.01 -15.76
CA ARG A 57 -1.11 -1.01 -16.90
C ARG A 57 -2.08 -2.19 -16.84
N GLU A 58 -1.56 -3.41 -16.58
CA GLU A 58 -2.38 -4.62 -16.46
C GLU A 58 -3.36 -4.50 -15.27
N LEU A 59 -2.88 -4.04 -14.11
CA LEU A 59 -3.68 -3.81 -12.91
C LEU A 59 -4.80 -2.80 -13.15
N HIS A 60 -4.44 -1.59 -13.57
CA HIS A 60 -5.40 -0.50 -13.69
C HIS A 60 -6.40 -0.74 -14.83
N GLY A 61 -5.94 -1.29 -15.95
CA GLY A 61 -6.81 -1.64 -17.08
C GLY A 61 -7.75 -2.80 -16.73
N GLY A 62 -7.23 -3.85 -16.08
CA GLY A 62 -8.03 -5.01 -15.65
C GLY A 62 -9.08 -4.60 -14.60
N TYR A 63 -8.68 -3.85 -13.58
CA TYR A 63 -9.59 -3.38 -12.54
C TYR A 63 -10.67 -2.44 -13.09
N SER A 64 -10.31 -1.52 -14.00
CA SER A 64 -11.28 -0.61 -14.62
C SER A 64 -12.33 -1.39 -15.44
N ARG A 65 -11.90 -2.34 -16.26
CA ARG A 65 -12.83 -3.20 -17.03
C ARG A 65 -13.77 -3.97 -16.13
N TRP A 66 -13.23 -4.71 -15.14
CA TRP A 66 -14.04 -5.47 -14.19
C TRP A 66 -15.09 -4.59 -13.49
N ARG A 67 -14.68 -3.40 -13.02
CA ARG A 67 -15.60 -2.51 -12.31
C ARG A 67 -16.68 -1.94 -13.21
N HIS A 68 -16.35 -1.58 -14.46
CA HIS A 68 -17.33 -1.11 -15.43
C HIS A 68 -18.35 -2.20 -15.81
N GLU A 69 -17.90 -3.45 -15.93
CA GLU A 69 -18.79 -4.59 -16.17
C GLU A 69 -19.78 -4.80 -15.02
N ILE A 70 -19.28 -4.81 -13.77
CA ILE A 70 -20.12 -5.03 -12.58
C ILE A 70 -21.15 -3.90 -12.39
N TYR A 71 -20.82 -2.66 -12.71
CA TYR A 71 -21.71 -1.51 -12.52
C TYR A 71 -22.43 -1.07 -13.80
N GLY A 72 -22.37 -1.82 -14.89
CA GLY A 72 -23.02 -1.50 -16.15
C GLY A 72 -22.53 -0.20 -16.79
N GLN A 73 -21.29 0.21 -16.53
CA GLN A 73 -20.69 1.47 -16.97
C GLN A 73 -19.73 1.27 -18.16
N THR A 74 -20.07 0.38 -19.08
CA THR A 74 -19.24 0.11 -20.26
C THR A 74 -19.04 1.37 -21.09
N GLY A 75 -17.80 1.62 -21.53
CA GLY A 75 -17.46 2.80 -22.36
C GLY A 75 -17.04 4.06 -21.60
N MET A 76 -17.02 4.08 -20.27
CA MET A 76 -16.69 5.26 -19.46
C MET A 76 -15.18 5.54 -19.27
N GLY A 77 -14.30 4.98 -20.08
CA GLY A 77 -12.86 5.23 -20.00
C GLY A 77 -12.18 4.66 -18.76
N HIS A 78 -10.91 4.99 -18.52
CA HIS A 78 -10.14 4.46 -17.40
C HIS A 78 -10.50 5.15 -16.08
N LEU A 79 -10.69 4.36 -15.00
CA LEU A 79 -10.86 4.87 -13.62
C LEU A 79 -9.60 5.62 -13.14
N VAL A 80 -8.42 5.16 -13.55
CA VAL A 80 -7.14 5.81 -13.29
C VAL A 80 -6.75 6.60 -14.53
N ARG A 81 -7.16 7.87 -14.59
CA ARG A 81 -7.05 8.70 -15.81
C ARG A 81 -5.62 9.12 -16.17
N HIS A 82 -4.72 9.26 -15.19
CA HIS A 82 -3.38 9.83 -15.39
C HIS A 82 -2.23 8.83 -15.17
N GLY A 83 -2.52 7.53 -15.24
CA GLY A 83 -1.52 6.50 -14.97
C GLY A 83 -1.17 6.42 -13.47
N PHE A 84 0.06 6.05 -13.17
CA PHE A 84 0.61 6.02 -11.80
C PHE A 84 1.79 6.98 -11.70
N PHE A 85 2.02 7.49 -10.49
CA PHE A 85 3.22 8.23 -10.15
C PHE A 85 4.18 7.30 -9.43
N ALA A 86 5.43 7.28 -9.84
CA ALA A 86 6.50 6.55 -9.18
C ALA A 86 7.67 7.48 -8.86
N ARG A 87 8.27 7.29 -7.69
CA ARG A 87 9.49 7.96 -7.25
C ARG A 87 10.49 6.91 -6.82
N GLU A 88 11.70 7.00 -7.31
CA GLU A 88 12.81 6.20 -6.85
C GLU A 88 13.26 6.66 -5.45
N LEU A 89 13.59 5.68 -4.59
CA LEU A 89 14.14 5.88 -3.25
C LEU A 89 15.55 5.30 -3.25
N THR A 90 16.54 6.14 -3.02
CA THR A 90 17.95 5.81 -3.22
C THR A 90 18.68 5.30 -1.98
N ASP A 91 18.09 5.50 -0.79
CA ASP A 91 18.70 5.09 0.47
C ASP A 91 17.70 4.32 1.36
N ALA A 92 18.25 3.51 2.28
CA ALA A 92 17.47 2.66 3.17
C ALA A 92 16.57 3.46 4.12
N ASP A 93 17.03 4.61 4.62
CA ASP A 93 16.26 5.43 5.54
C ASP A 93 15.05 6.04 4.83
N ALA A 94 15.22 6.55 3.60
CA ALA A 94 14.11 7.04 2.78
C ALA A 94 13.08 5.94 2.49
N VAL A 95 13.53 4.70 2.24
CA VAL A 95 12.64 3.54 2.06
C VAL A 95 11.84 3.28 3.33
N VAL A 96 12.50 3.16 4.49
CA VAL A 96 11.86 2.89 5.78
C VAL A 96 10.85 4.00 6.13
N GLN A 97 11.24 5.27 6.01
CA GLN A 97 10.36 6.41 6.31
C GLN A 97 9.14 6.44 5.36
N THR A 98 9.34 6.12 4.08
CA THR A 98 8.23 6.01 3.12
C THR A 98 7.29 4.86 3.49
N CYS A 99 7.82 3.72 3.94
CA CYS A 99 7.00 2.61 4.43
C CYS A 99 6.17 3.02 5.66
N VAL A 100 6.78 3.69 6.63
CA VAL A 100 6.08 4.25 7.81
C VAL A 100 4.96 5.20 7.37
N TYR A 101 5.25 6.10 6.42
CA TYR A 101 4.26 7.02 5.86
C TYR A 101 3.07 6.27 5.24
N VAL A 102 3.33 5.26 4.41
CA VAL A 102 2.30 4.47 3.72
C VAL A 102 1.45 3.70 4.71
N ASP A 103 2.05 3.03 5.69
CA ASP A 103 1.34 2.24 6.70
C ASP A 103 0.42 3.09 7.60
N LEU A 104 0.74 4.37 7.79
CA LEU A 104 -0.07 5.31 8.57
C LEU A 104 -1.22 5.96 7.79
N ASN A 105 -1.23 5.89 6.46
CA ASN A 105 -2.27 6.53 5.65
C ASN A 105 -3.70 6.07 5.99
N PRO A 106 -4.01 4.78 6.14
CA PRO A 106 -5.36 4.33 6.50
C PRO A 106 -5.78 4.76 7.91
N ALA A 107 -4.84 4.74 8.88
CA ALA A 107 -5.11 5.16 10.26
C ALA A 107 -5.35 6.67 10.36
N ALA A 108 -4.74 7.46 9.48
CA ALA A 108 -4.87 8.91 9.47
C ALA A 108 -6.30 9.40 9.20
N LYS A 109 -7.11 8.62 8.50
CA LYS A 109 -8.52 8.96 8.17
C LYS A 109 -9.52 8.42 9.18
N ARG A 110 -9.16 7.43 10.00
CA ARG A 110 -10.01 6.85 11.04
C ARG A 110 -9.56 7.32 12.43
N LYS A 111 -10.20 8.37 12.96
CA LYS A 111 -9.86 8.97 14.27
C LYS A 111 -9.88 7.98 15.45
N SER A 112 -10.56 6.86 15.34
CA SER A 112 -10.79 5.88 16.40
C SER A 112 -9.94 4.62 16.31
N CYS A 113 -9.14 4.44 15.26
CA CYS A 113 -8.39 3.21 15.04
C CYS A 113 -6.88 3.50 14.98
N GLY A 114 -6.11 2.86 15.87
CA GLY A 114 -4.65 2.89 15.78
C GLY A 114 -4.14 2.12 14.55
N PRO A 115 -2.86 2.33 14.13
CA PRO A 115 -2.31 1.74 12.91
C PRO A 115 -2.39 0.20 12.87
N ARG A 116 -2.38 -0.48 14.02
CA ARG A 116 -2.50 -1.95 14.12
C ARG A 116 -3.87 -2.50 13.69
N ARG A 117 -4.92 -1.70 13.76
CA ARG A 117 -6.29 -2.06 13.38
C ARG A 117 -6.70 -1.47 12.04
N ALA A 118 -5.76 -0.87 11.31
CA ALA A 118 -6.03 -0.36 9.98
C ALA A 118 -6.19 -1.52 9.01
N ASP A 119 -7.39 -1.67 8.47
CA ASP A 119 -7.63 -2.55 7.34
C ASP A 119 -6.91 -2.02 6.09
N TRP A 120 -6.67 -2.88 5.13
CA TRP A 120 -6.16 -2.52 3.81
C TRP A 120 -4.77 -1.87 3.81
N CYS A 121 -3.86 -2.34 4.69
CA CYS A 121 -2.43 -2.00 4.66
C CYS A 121 -1.53 -3.17 5.08
N GLY A 122 -0.22 -3.01 4.81
CA GLY A 122 0.80 -4.01 5.09
C GLY A 122 1.22 -4.12 6.56
N TYR A 123 0.93 -3.11 7.39
CA TYR A 123 1.54 -2.95 8.71
C TYR A 123 1.37 -4.13 9.66
N ALA A 124 0.15 -4.66 9.80
CA ALA A 124 -0.12 -5.78 10.70
C ALA A 124 0.68 -7.04 10.31
N ALA A 125 0.81 -7.32 9.00
CA ALA A 125 1.60 -8.43 8.50
C ALA A 125 3.11 -8.19 8.70
N THR A 126 3.58 -6.96 8.54
CA THR A 126 4.97 -6.58 8.83
C THR A 126 5.34 -6.82 10.29
N LEU A 127 4.42 -6.60 11.21
CA LEU A 127 4.62 -6.92 12.63
C LEU A 127 4.43 -8.40 12.98
N GLY A 128 4.00 -9.25 12.04
CA GLY A 128 3.71 -10.66 12.27
C GLY A 128 2.39 -10.90 13.01
N LEU A 129 1.47 -9.95 13.00
CA LEU A 129 0.15 -10.05 13.64
C LEU A 129 -0.88 -10.77 12.76
N ASN A 130 -0.62 -10.86 11.46
CA ASN A 130 -1.38 -11.66 10.50
C ASN A 130 -0.48 -12.17 9.38
N HIS A 131 -1.00 -13.05 8.53
CA HIS A 131 -0.26 -13.56 7.38
C HIS A 131 -0.13 -12.48 6.29
N PRO A 132 1.09 -12.31 5.70
CA PRO A 132 1.27 -11.41 4.57
C PRO A 132 0.52 -11.92 3.34
N ARG A 133 0.09 -10.99 2.49
CA ARG A 133 -0.44 -11.32 1.16
C ARG A 133 0.65 -11.93 0.28
N PRO A 134 0.33 -12.74 -0.74
CA PRO A 134 1.34 -13.43 -1.58
C PRO A 134 2.38 -12.49 -2.23
N PHE A 135 2.00 -11.26 -2.53
CA PHE A 135 2.88 -10.22 -3.09
C PHE A 135 3.68 -9.45 -2.03
N HIS A 136 3.29 -9.52 -0.75
CA HIS A 136 3.88 -8.73 0.33
C HIS A 136 5.07 -9.45 0.95
N SER A 137 6.21 -8.81 0.97
CA SER A 137 7.49 -9.31 1.47
C SER A 137 7.98 -8.49 2.67
N PRO A 138 7.40 -8.68 3.87
CA PRO A 138 7.79 -7.94 5.07
C PRO A 138 9.28 -8.08 5.43
N SER A 139 9.87 -9.25 5.17
CA SER A 139 11.29 -9.51 5.43
C SER A 139 12.19 -8.52 4.70
N ALA A 140 11.88 -8.20 3.44
CA ALA A 140 12.70 -7.28 2.65
C ALA A 140 12.70 -5.83 3.20
N LEU A 141 11.66 -5.41 3.93
CA LEU A 141 11.64 -4.16 4.68
C LEU A 141 12.41 -4.30 6.01
N LEU A 142 12.17 -5.39 6.74
CA LEU A 142 12.72 -5.59 8.08
C LEU A 142 14.25 -5.77 8.05
N GLU A 143 14.79 -6.39 7.02
CA GLU A 143 16.23 -6.54 6.79
C GLU A 143 16.98 -5.19 6.69
N LEU A 144 16.30 -4.11 6.31
CA LEU A 144 16.86 -2.75 6.31
C LEU A 144 17.08 -2.19 7.72
N LEU A 145 16.43 -2.76 8.74
CA LEU A 145 16.48 -2.31 10.13
C LEU A 145 17.40 -3.17 11.00
N SER A 146 17.33 -4.48 10.88
CA SER A 146 18.16 -5.42 11.62
C SER A 146 18.15 -6.81 10.98
N ALA A 147 19.28 -7.52 11.06
CA ALA A 147 19.38 -8.92 10.67
C ALA A 147 18.53 -9.86 11.57
N LYS A 148 18.13 -9.40 12.76
CA LYS A 148 17.29 -10.15 13.72
C LYS A 148 15.81 -9.79 13.53
N PRO A 149 14.95 -10.68 13.03
CA PRO A 149 13.56 -10.33 12.69
C PRO A 149 12.74 -9.76 13.86
N ALA A 150 12.93 -10.28 15.08
CA ALA A 150 12.23 -9.79 16.26
C ALA A 150 12.62 -8.36 16.62
N GLU A 151 13.91 -8.04 16.54
CA GLU A 151 14.45 -6.72 16.77
C GLU A 151 13.98 -5.74 15.68
N ALA A 152 14.07 -6.13 14.41
CA ALA A 152 13.59 -5.34 13.29
C ALA A 152 12.10 -4.97 13.42
N ARG A 153 11.24 -5.94 13.80
CA ARG A 153 9.81 -5.66 14.08
C ARG A 153 9.60 -4.69 15.22
N LYS A 154 10.41 -4.80 16.29
CA LYS A 154 10.36 -3.87 17.43
C LYS A 154 10.75 -2.46 16.98
N MET A 155 11.85 -2.31 16.24
CA MET A 155 12.31 -1.03 15.70
C MET A 155 11.26 -0.42 14.77
N TYR A 156 10.73 -1.18 13.83
CA TYR A 156 9.71 -0.70 12.91
C TYR A 156 8.43 -0.24 13.61
N ARG A 157 7.99 -0.99 14.63
CA ARG A 157 6.86 -0.59 15.48
C ARG A 157 7.10 0.74 16.15
N GLN A 158 8.28 0.95 16.75
CA GLN A 158 8.64 2.19 17.42
C GLN A 158 8.63 3.38 16.46
N LEU A 159 9.14 3.22 15.23
CA LEU A 159 9.10 4.26 14.21
C LEU A 159 7.66 4.64 13.84
N VAL A 160 6.80 3.66 13.59
CA VAL A 160 5.39 3.90 13.25
C VAL A 160 4.64 4.55 14.41
N GLU A 161 4.84 4.09 15.65
CA GLU A 161 4.18 4.65 16.84
C GLU A 161 4.63 6.10 17.10
N LYS A 162 5.93 6.39 16.95
CA LYS A 162 6.50 7.75 17.10
C LYS A 162 5.89 8.71 16.06
N GLU A 163 5.89 8.32 14.80
CA GLU A 163 5.34 9.12 13.71
C GLU A 163 3.82 9.30 13.86
N HIS A 164 3.10 8.26 14.29
CA HIS A 164 1.67 8.36 14.57
C HIS A 164 1.36 9.36 15.69
N ALA A 165 2.14 9.32 16.78
CA ALA A 165 2.00 10.27 17.89
C ALA A 165 2.27 11.71 17.43
N TYR A 166 3.33 11.92 16.66
CA TYR A 166 3.67 13.22 16.08
C TYR A 166 2.55 13.78 15.18
N ARG A 167 2.02 12.96 14.27
CA ARG A 167 0.89 13.39 13.41
C ARG A 167 -0.38 13.70 14.20
N ARG A 168 -0.59 13.05 15.33
CA ARG A 168 -1.72 13.37 16.23
C ARG A 168 -1.54 14.70 16.93
N SER A 169 -0.34 15.02 17.43
CA SER A 169 -0.09 16.30 18.10
C SER A 169 -0.31 17.48 17.16
N LEU A 170 0.17 17.40 15.92
CA LEU A 170 -0.04 18.46 14.93
C LEU A 170 -1.52 18.76 14.63
N ARG A 171 -2.40 17.74 14.72
CA ARG A 171 -3.85 17.90 14.47
C ARG A 171 -4.64 18.47 15.65
N GLN A 172 -4.07 18.46 16.83
CA GLN A 172 -4.69 19.03 18.03
C GLN A 172 -4.39 20.53 18.16
N THR A 173 -3.39 21.01 17.42
CA THR A 173 -2.93 22.40 17.45
C THR A 173 -3.53 23.24 16.30
N THR A 174 -4.33 22.60 15.42
CA THR A 174 -5.05 23.25 14.31
C THR A 174 -6.56 23.16 14.50
#